data_31eae7f756f3026306a70182ccc336bd
#
_entry.id   31eae7f756f3026306a70182ccc336bd
#
_cell.length_a   1.000
_cell.length_b   1.000
_cell.length_c   1.000
_cell.angle_alpha   90.00
_cell.angle_beta   90.00
_cell.angle_gamma   90.00
#
_symmetry.space_group_name_H-M   'P 1'
#
loop_
_entity.id
_entity.type
_entity.pdbx_description
1 polymer ?
#
loop_
_entity_poly.entity_id
_entity_poly.type
_entity_poly.pdbx_seq_one_letter_code
_entity_poly.pdbx_strand_id
1 'polypeptide(L)'
;MKTDTDTILVTGGAGYIGSHTCLRLLESDYQVIVLDNFSNSSPEALKRVQALTGKTLDIVTGDVNDSDLLDRLFATSQIDAVIHFAGLKAVGESVAEPLTYYHNNVSGAVTLLQAMQKAGVHDLVFSSSATVYGDPASLPITEDFPTSATNPYGRSKLMIEEMLRDLYRSDASWNLALLRYFNPVGAHPSGQIGEDPAGIPNNLLPYIAQVAVGRRDHLSVFGGDYDTPDGTGVRDYIHVMDLAEGHVKALQWLARRQGLAAFNLGTGNGYSVLDMLHA
;
A
#
# COMPACT_ATOMS: atom_id res chain seq x y z
N MET A 1 1.75 30.40 3.73
CA MET A 1 1.16 29.45 4.69
C MET A 1 -0.20 29.08 4.11
N LYS A 2 -0.40 27.87 3.58
CA LYS A 2 -1.75 27.38 3.33
C LYS A 2 -2.39 27.19 4.72
N THR A 3 -3.47 27.89 5.00
CA THR A 3 -4.22 27.83 6.26
C THR A 3 -5.39 26.88 6.19
N ASP A 4 -5.55 26.20 5.06
CA ASP A 4 -6.58 25.18 4.87
C ASP A 4 -5.91 23.81 5.00
N THR A 5 -6.53 22.93 5.76
CA THR A 5 -6.11 21.55 5.95
C THR A 5 -6.20 20.81 4.62
N ASP A 6 -5.07 20.26 4.12
CA ASP A 6 -5.07 19.55 2.83
C ASP A 6 -5.98 18.31 2.89
N THR A 7 -6.76 18.11 1.82
CA THR A 7 -7.66 16.96 1.66
C THR A 7 -6.98 15.87 0.84
N ILE A 8 -6.87 14.69 1.41
CA ILE A 8 -6.19 13.53 0.83
C ILE A 8 -7.22 12.48 0.40
N LEU A 9 -7.25 12.15 -0.89
CA LEU A 9 -7.97 10.98 -1.37
C LEU A 9 -7.14 9.73 -1.14
N VAL A 10 -7.67 8.77 -0.40
CA VAL A 10 -7.05 7.48 -0.12
C VAL A 10 -7.84 6.39 -0.81
N THR A 11 -7.33 5.84 -1.92
CA THR A 11 -7.96 4.69 -2.57
C THR A 11 -7.51 3.40 -1.89
N GLY A 12 -8.43 2.48 -1.63
CA GLY A 12 -8.14 1.27 -0.85
C GLY A 12 -7.92 1.56 0.66
N GLY A 13 -8.49 2.67 1.15
CA GLY A 13 -8.27 3.15 2.51
C GLY A 13 -8.91 2.30 3.61
N ALA A 14 -9.82 1.39 3.28
CA ALA A 14 -10.39 0.44 4.25
C ALA A 14 -9.55 -0.83 4.45
N GLY A 15 -8.52 -1.03 3.61
CA GLY A 15 -7.59 -2.16 3.72
C GLY A 15 -6.65 -2.03 4.92
N TYR A 16 -5.80 -3.05 5.12
CA TYR A 16 -4.86 -3.13 6.24
C TYR A 16 -3.96 -1.89 6.35
N ILE A 17 -3.13 -1.61 5.34
CA ILE A 17 -2.22 -0.45 5.37
C ILE A 17 -3.01 0.85 5.26
N GLY A 18 -4.05 0.86 4.41
CA GLY A 18 -4.89 2.03 4.17
C GLY A 18 -5.56 2.57 5.45
N SER A 19 -6.15 1.68 6.27
CA SER A 19 -6.82 2.10 7.51
C SER A 19 -5.85 2.68 8.55
N HIS A 20 -4.64 2.11 8.70
CA HIS A 20 -3.60 2.66 9.57
C HIS A 20 -3.07 3.99 9.03
N THR A 21 -2.98 4.15 7.70
CA THR A 21 -2.59 5.42 7.08
C THR A 21 -3.68 6.48 7.26
N CYS A 22 -4.96 6.13 7.08
CA CYS A 22 -6.08 7.05 7.37
C CYS A 22 -6.06 7.53 8.82
N LEU A 23 -5.76 6.64 9.79
CA LEU A 23 -5.60 7.01 11.20
C LEU A 23 -4.49 8.06 11.35
N ARG A 24 -3.28 7.80 10.80
CA ARG A 24 -2.14 8.72 10.90
C ARG A 24 -2.39 10.06 10.19
N LEU A 25 -3.11 10.06 9.06
CA LEU A 25 -3.51 11.28 8.36
C LEU A 25 -4.44 12.13 9.23
N LEU A 26 -5.47 11.52 9.82
CA LEU A 26 -6.39 12.22 10.71
C LEU A 26 -5.67 12.75 11.95
N GLU A 27 -4.77 11.98 12.59
CA GLU A 27 -3.95 12.44 13.72
C GLU A 27 -3.04 13.62 13.33
N SER A 28 -2.63 13.71 12.07
CA SER A 28 -1.81 14.78 11.49
C SER A 28 -2.63 15.94 10.93
N ASP A 29 -3.92 16.02 11.25
CA ASP A 29 -4.86 17.08 10.88
C ASP A 29 -5.16 17.19 9.37
N TYR A 30 -4.95 16.14 8.57
CA TYR A 30 -5.45 16.07 7.20
C TYR A 30 -6.95 15.76 7.16
N GLN A 31 -7.64 16.27 6.15
CA GLN A 31 -8.96 15.79 5.76
C GLN A 31 -8.78 14.53 4.89
N VAL A 32 -9.61 13.52 5.10
CA VAL A 32 -9.46 12.24 4.43
C VAL A 32 -10.76 11.86 3.73
N ILE A 33 -10.65 11.57 2.44
CA ILE A 33 -11.71 10.93 1.64
C ILE A 33 -11.20 9.54 1.28
N VAL A 34 -11.96 8.50 1.60
CA VAL A 34 -11.63 7.11 1.25
C VAL A 34 -12.49 6.67 0.08
N LEU A 35 -11.85 6.16 -0.97
CA LEU A 35 -12.50 5.41 -2.05
C LEU A 35 -12.15 3.93 -1.90
N ASP A 36 -13.15 3.08 -1.67
CA ASP A 36 -12.95 1.63 -1.50
C ASP A 36 -14.17 0.87 -2.01
N ASN A 37 -13.97 -0.25 -2.72
CA ASN A 37 -15.05 -1.11 -3.20
C ASN A 37 -15.41 -2.23 -2.21
N PHE A 38 -14.67 -2.32 -1.11
CA PHE A 38 -14.81 -3.32 -0.06
C PHE A 38 -14.74 -4.79 -0.52
N SER A 39 -14.09 -5.04 -1.66
CA SER A 39 -13.93 -6.41 -2.18
C SER A 39 -13.04 -7.29 -1.28
N ASN A 40 -12.07 -6.70 -0.57
CA ASN A 40 -11.17 -7.39 0.36
C ASN A 40 -10.88 -6.54 1.61
N SER A 41 -11.85 -5.76 2.04
CA SER A 41 -11.77 -4.86 3.18
C SER A 41 -13.15 -4.76 3.87
N SER A 42 -13.22 -3.99 4.96
CA SER A 42 -14.48 -3.78 5.67
C SER A 42 -14.65 -2.32 6.07
N PRO A 43 -15.86 -1.75 5.90
CA PRO A 43 -16.17 -0.41 6.42
C PRO A 43 -15.98 -0.29 7.95
N GLU A 44 -15.97 -1.41 8.67
CA GLU A 44 -15.73 -1.44 10.11
C GLU A 44 -14.36 -0.91 10.48
N ALA A 45 -13.32 -1.15 9.66
CA ALA A 45 -11.99 -0.60 9.86
C ALA A 45 -12.01 0.94 9.93
N LEU A 46 -12.74 1.58 9.02
CA LEU A 46 -12.87 3.05 8.98
C LEU A 46 -13.69 3.61 10.15
N LYS A 47 -14.75 2.91 10.58
CA LYS A 47 -15.49 3.29 11.79
C LYS A 47 -14.60 3.28 13.03
N ARG A 48 -13.73 2.27 13.16
CA ARG A 48 -12.77 2.17 14.25
C ARG A 48 -11.70 3.26 14.18
N VAL A 49 -11.23 3.59 12.97
CA VAL A 49 -10.33 4.74 12.76
C VAL A 49 -10.97 6.04 13.27
N GLN A 50 -12.23 6.31 12.93
CA GLN A 50 -12.95 7.49 13.41
C GLN A 50 -13.13 7.47 14.94
N ALA A 51 -13.46 6.31 15.51
CA ALA A 51 -13.61 6.17 16.96
C ALA A 51 -12.27 6.39 17.70
N LEU A 52 -11.16 5.88 17.15
CA LEU A 52 -9.82 6.01 17.75
C LEU A 52 -9.31 7.46 17.71
N THR A 53 -9.59 8.18 16.63
CA THR A 53 -9.10 9.56 16.43
C THR A 53 -10.05 10.63 16.95
N GLY A 54 -11.33 10.30 17.16
CA GLY A 54 -12.39 11.27 17.43
C GLY A 54 -12.68 12.20 16.25
N LYS A 55 -12.15 11.89 15.06
CA LYS A 55 -12.30 12.67 13.82
C LYS A 55 -13.13 11.91 12.79
N THR A 56 -13.71 12.63 11.84
CA THR A 56 -14.48 12.03 10.75
C THR A 56 -13.64 11.94 9.48
N LEU A 57 -13.99 10.99 8.60
CA LEU A 57 -13.52 10.90 7.23
C LEU A 57 -14.72 10.61 6.31
N ASP A 58 -14.62 11.02 5.07
CA ASP A 58 -15.64 10.74 4.06
C ASP A 58 -15.38 9.39 3.40
N ILE A 59 -16.46 8.61 3.21
CA ILE A 59 -16.37 7.27 2.60
C ILE A 59 -17.16 7.26 1.30
N VAL A 60 -16.47 7.00 0.21
CA VAL A 60 -17.04 6.79 -1.13
C VAL A 60 -16.92 5.30 -1.47
N THR A 61 -18.06 4.61 -1.59
CA THR A 61 -18.08 3.22 -2.03
C THR A 61 -18.02 3.16 -3.55
N GLY A 62 -16.97 2.55 -4.09
CA GLY A 62 -16.82 2.41 -5.53
C GLY A 62 -15.48 1.85 -5.96
N ASP A 63 -15.36 1.55 -7.24
CA ASP A 63 -14.17 0.97 -7.85
C ASP A 63 -13.29 2.04 -8.50
N VAL A 64 -11.99 1.91 -8.37
CA VAL A 64 -11.01 2.80 -8.99
C VAL A 64 -11.04 2.73 -10.54
N ASN A 65 -11.62 1.69 -11.11
CA ASN A 65 -11.85 1.55 -12.55
C ASN A 65 -13.11 2.32 -13.04
N ASP A 66 -13.94 2.86 -12.15
CA ASP A 66 -15.12 3.64 -12.52
C ASP A 66 -14.72 5.11 -12.79
N SER A 67 -14.49 5.42 -14.07
CA SER A 67 -14.08 6.76 -14.51
C SER A 67 -15.12 7.83 -14.19
N ASP A 68 -16.42 7.51 -14.32
CA ASP A 68 -17.50 8.48 -14.05
C ASP A 68 -17.59 8.80 -12.56
N LEU A 69 -17.34 7.82 -11.70
CA LEU A 69 -17.27 8.01 -10.26
C LEU A 69 -16.10 8.93 -9.90
N LEU A 70 -14.91 8.63 -10.42
CA LEU A 70 -13.71 9.45 -10.17
C LEU A 70 -13.88 10.87 -10.67
N ASP A 71 -14.39 11.06 -11.88
CA ASP A 71 -14.67 12.39 -12.43
C ASP A 71 -15.62 13.19 -11.53
N ARG A 72 -16.70 12.57 -11.05
CA ARG A 72 -17.63 13.22 -10.11
C ARG A 72 -16.95 13.54 -8.78
N LEU A 73 -16.15 12.60 -8.25
CA LEU A 73 -15.48 12.78 -6.98
C LEU A 73 -14.51 13.98 -7.02
N PHE A 74 -13.65 14.05 -8.03
CA PHE A 74 -12.74 15.19 -8.21
C PHE A 74 -13.45 16.51 -8.52
N ALA A 75 -14.62 16.47 -9.18
CA ALA A 75 -15.39 17.67 -9.46
C ALA A 75 -16.15 18.24 -8.24
N THR A 76 -16.50 17.37 -7.28
CA THR A 76 -17.32 17.77 -6.11
C THR A 76 -16.51 17.93 -4.83
N SER A 77 -15.27 17.45 -4.81
CA SER A 77 -14.41 17.50 -3.64
C SER A 77 -13.09 18.21 -3.98
N GLN A 78 -12.66 19.10 -3.10
CA GLN A 78 -11.36 19.75 -3.24
C GLN A 78 -10.29 18.76 -2.75
N ILE A 79 -9.69 18.02 -3.67
CA ILE A 79 -8.63 17.05 -3.39
C ILE A 79 -7.28 17.68 -3.71
N ASP A 80 -6.36 17.68 -2.74
CA ASP A 80 -5.02 18.26 -2.90
C ASP A 80 -3.99 17.21 -3.31
N ALA A 81 -4.11 15.98 -2.81
CA ALA A 81 -3.22 14.87 -3.13
C ALA A 81 -3.92 13.51 -3.03
N VAL A 82 -3.31 12.50 -3.63
CA VAL A 82 -3.82 11.13 -3.62
C VAL A 82 -2.80 10.17 -3.00
N ILE A 83 -3.27 9.24 -2.16
CA ILE A 83 -2.53 8.04 -1.77
C ILE A 83 -3.23 6.83 -2.41
N HIS A 84 -2.52 6.11 -3.26
CA HIS A 84 -3.10 5.01 -4.03
C HIS A 84 -2.69 3.66 -3.48
N PHE A 85 -3.57 3.03 -2.66
CA PHE A 85 -3.43 1.65 -2.17
C PHE A 85 -4.26 0.65 -2.97
N ALA A 86 -5.38 1.07 -3.55
CA ALA A 86 -6.31 0.17 -4.24
C ALA A 86 -5.56 -0.76 -5.21
N GLY A 87 -5.71 -2.06 -5.02
CA GLY A 87 -5.06 -3.05 -5.84
C GLY A 87 -5.04 -4.44 -5.20
N LEU A 88 -5.12 -5.46 -6.02
CA LEU A 88 -4.95 -6.85 -5.63
C LEU A 88 -3.48 -7.11 -5.29
N LYS A 89 -3.21 -7.89 -4.22
CA LYS A 89 -1.86 -8.06 -3.65
C LYS A 89 -1.37 -9.50 -3.46
N ALA A 90 -2.20 -10.50 -3.72
CA ALA A 90 -1.86 -11.89 -3.47
C ALA A 90 -0.99 -12.46 -4.61
N VAL A 91 0.29 -12.74 -4.33
CA VAL A 91 1.26 -13.21 -5.33
C VAL A 91 0.80 -14.51 -5.99
N GLY A 92 0.37 -15.51 -5.20
CA GLY A 92 -0.08 -16.80 -5.75
C GLY A 92 -1.31 -16.66 -6.65
N GLU A 93 -2.30 -15.86 -6.24
CA GLU A 93 -3.49 -15.58 -7.05
C GLU A 93 -3.13 -14.85 -8.35
N SER A 94 -2.15 -13.93 -8.31
CA SER A 94 -1.71 -13.21 -9.51
C SER A 94 -1.17 -14.14 -10.60
N VAL A 95 -0.56 -15.27 -10.20
CA VAL A 95 -0.06 -16.28 -11.15
C VAL A 95 -1.22 -17.06 -11.76
N ALA A 96 -2.26 -17.35 -10.99
CA ALA A 96 -3.45 -18.06 -11.48
C ALA A 96 -4.35 -17.16 -12.34
N GLU A 97 -4.50 -15.88 -11.96
CA GLU A 97 -5.44 -14.92 -12.56
C GLU A 97 -4.75 -13.62 -13.02
N PRO A 98 -3.73 -13.70 -13.91
CA PRO A 98 -2.91 -12.54 -14.24
C PRO A 98 -3.68 -11.39 -14.88
N LEU A 99 -4.67 -11.68 -15.73
CA LEU A 99 -5.48 -10.64 -16.41
C LEU A 99 -6.33 -9.85 -15.40
N THR A 100 -6.85 -10.51 -14.37
CA THR A 100 -7.57 -9.87 -13.28
C THR A 100 -6.67 -8.86 -12.57
N TYR A 101 -5.41 -9.23 -12.30
CA TYR A 101 -4.43 -8.34 -11.68
C TYR A 101 -4.05 -7.15 -12.56
N TYR A 102 -3.82 -7.37 -13.85
CA TYR A 102 -3.52 -6.25 -14.76
C TYR A 102 -4.72 -5.32 -14.94
N HIS A 103 -5.93 -5.87 -15.09
CA HIS A 103 -7.13 -5.04 -15.20
C HIS A 103 -7.36 -4.24 -13.92
N ASN A 104 -7.33 -4.89 -12.76
CA ASN A 104 -7.59 -4.19 -11.49
C ASN A 104 -6.49 -3.17 -11.18
N ASN A 105 -5.21 -3.57 -11.21
CA ASN A 105 -4.13 -2.73 -10.73
C ASN A 105 -3.67 -1.70 -11.78
N VAL A 106 -3.41 -2.15 -13.03
CA VAL A 106 -2.84 -1.27 -14.05
C VAL A 106 -3.91 -0.39 -14.67
N SER A 107 -5.05 -0.98 -15.10
CA SER A 107 -6.14 -0.16 -15.68
C SER A 107 -6.73 0.79 -14.64
N GLY A 108 -6.91 0.33 -13.38
CA GLY A 108 -7.39 1.19 -12.30
C GLY A 108 -6.45 2.38 -12.03
N ALA A 109 -5.12 2.15 -12.05
CA ALA A 109 -4.15 3.23 -11.93
C ALA A 109 -4.23 4.22 -13.11
N VAL A 110 -4.39 3.73 -14.35
CA VAL A 110 -4.59 4.59 -15.52
C VAL A 110 -5.84 5.46 -15.38
N THR A 111 -6.97 4.85 -14.99
CA THR A 111 -8.24 5.56 -14.80
C THR A 111 -8.11 6.64 -13.73
N LEU A 112 -7.46 6.33 -12.61
CA LEU A 112 -7.20 7.30 -11.54
C LEU A 112 -6.31 8.47 -12.03
N LEU A 113 -5.21 8.17 -12.71
CA LEU A 113 -4.28 9.19 -13.21
C LEU A 113 -4.93 10.11 -14.24
N GLN A 114 -5.80 9.58 -15.11
CA GLN A 114 -6.59 10.38 -16.04
C GLN A 114 -7.55 11.34 -15.33
N ALA A 115 -8.25 10.88 -14.29
CA ALA A 115 -9.13 11.72 -13.49
C ALA A 115 -8.34 12.79 -12.71
N MET A 116 -7.19 12.44 -12.14
CA MET A 116 -6.28 13.38 -11.46
C MET A 116 -5.80 14.47 -12.44
N GLN A 117 -5.32 14.07 -13.62
CA GLN A 117 -4.85 14.99 -14.66
C GLN A 117 -5.95 15.97 -15.08
N LYS A 118 -7.17 15.47 -15.33
CA LYS A 118 -8.33 16.27 -15.69
C LYS A 118 -8.72 17.28 -14.61
N ALA A 119 -8.55 16.91 -13.34
CA ALA A 119 -8.83 17.75 -12.19
C ALA A 119 -7.68 18.71 -11.84
N GLY A 120 -6.51 18.57 -12.44
CA GLY A 120 -5.31 19.35 -12.10
C GLY A 120 -4.67 18.96 -10.76
N VAL A 121 -4.93 17.74 -10.27
CA VAL A 121 -4.32 17.18 -9.06
C VAL A 121 -3.11 16.36 -9.46
N HIS A 122 -1.92 16.79 -9.08
CA HIS A 122 -0.66 16.22 -9.55
C HIS A 122 0.19 15.55 -8.44
N ASP A 123 -0.22 15.62 -7.20
CA ASP A 123 0.49 15.04 -6.05
C ASP A 123 -0.01 13.62 -5.76
N LEU A 124 0.88 12.63 -5.95
CA LEU A 124 0.54 11.21 -5.76
C LEU A 124 1.60 10.49 -4.92
N VAL A 125 1.14 9.79 -3.89
CA VAL A 125 1.89 8.74 -3.20
C VAL A 125 1.39 7.38 -3.69
N PHE A 126 2.26 6.63 -4.34
CA PHE A 126 1.93 5.31 -4.89
C PHE A 126 2.44 4.17 -4.00
N SER A 127 1.53 3.28 -3.64
CA SER A 127 1.81 2.01 -2.96
C SER A 127 2.49 1.04 -3.92
N SER A 128 3.82 1.09 -4.01
CA SER A 128 4.63 0.11 -4.72
C SER A 128 5.05 -1.03 -3.76
N SER A 129 5.96 -1.88 -4.20
CA SER A 129 6.37 -3.07 -3.45
C SER A 129 7.82 -3.40 -3.74
N ALA A 130 8.54 -3.94 -2.76
CA ALA A 130 9.87 -4.50 -2.96
C ALA A 130 9.90 -5.67 -3.97
N THR A 131 8.74 -6.26 -4.30
CA THR A 131 8.63 -7.29 -5.35
C THR A 131 9.00 -6.76 -6.75
N VAL A 132 9.09 -5.44 -6.96
CA VAL A 132 9.58 -4.86 -8.23
C VAL A 132 11.06 -5.12 -8.46
N TYR A 133 11.84 -5.44 -7.42
CA TYR A 133 13.26 -5.77 -7.54
C TYR A 133 13.50 -7.19 -8.05
N GLY A 134 12.50 -8.09 -7.94
CA GLY A 134 12.66 -9.50 -8.29
C GLY A 134 13.67 -10.20 -7.42
N ASP A 135 14.67 -10.84 -8.05
CA ASP A 135 15.78 -11.53 -7.38
C ASP A 135 17.01 -10.61 -7.37
N PRO A 136 17.26 -9.88 -6.28
CA PRO A 136 18.36 -8.93 -6.20
C PRO A 136 19.72 -9.61 -6.18
N ALA A 137 20.71 -9.01 -6.83
CA ALA A 137 22.08 -9.57 -6.90
C ALA A 137 22.84 -9.51 -5.56
N SER A 138 22.42 -8.65 -4.65
CA SER A 138 23.06 -8.48 -3.32
C SER A 138 22.08 -7.85 -2.32
N LEU A 139 22.48 -7.83 -1.05
CA LEU A 139 21.76 -7.22 0.06
C LEU A 139 22.69 -6.24 0.81
N PRO A 140 22.14 -5.17 1.43
CA PRO A 140 20.75 -4.75 1.41
C PRO A 140 20.33 -4.13 0.04
N ILE A 141 19.04 -4.20 -0.28
CA ILE A 141 18.49 -3.62 -1.52
C ILE A 141 18.34 -2.11 -1.35
N THR A 142 18.89 -1.33 -2.27
CA THR A 142 18.72 0.13 -2.35
C THR A 142 17.85 0.53 -3.53
N GLU A 143 17.36 1.78 -3.56
CA GLU A 143 16.38 2.25 -4.55
C GLU A 143 16.91 2.31 -5.98
N ASP A 144 18.24 2.34 -6.16
CA ASP A 144 18.94 2.33 -7.45
C ASP A 144 19.14 0.92 -8.03
N PHE A 145 18.76 -0.14 -7.29
CA PHE A 145 18.84 -1.50 -7.82
C PHE A 145 17.97 -1.67 -9.07
N PRO A 146 18.40 -2.50 -10.03
CA PRO A 146 17.59 -2.87 -11.18
C PRO A 146 16.23 -3.44 -10.76
N THR A 147 15.19 -3.10 -11.49
CA THR A 147 13.85 -3.63 -11.27
C THR A 147 13.53 -4.73 -12.27
N SER A 148 13.08 -5.89 -11.81
CA SER A 148 12.79 -7.09 -12.62
C SER A 148 11.79 -7.99 -11.89
N ALA A 149 10.49 -7.68 -12.01
CA ALA A 149 9.47 -8.45 -11.33
C ALA A 149 9.37 -9.91 -11.81
N THR A 150 9.28 -10.85 -10.87
CA THR A 150 9.22 -12.30 -11.12
C THR A 150 7.80 -12.88 -11.17
N ASN A 151 6.78 -12.09 -10.80
CA ASN A 151 5.37 -12.51 -10.79
C ASN A 151 4.45 -11.39 -11.28
N PRO A 152 3.19 -11.72 -11.68
CA PRO A 152 2.26 -10.73 -12.23
C PRO A 152 1.89 -9.60 -11.27
N TYR A 153 1.79 -9.86 -9.96
CA TYR A 153 1.58 -8.80 -8.97
C TYR A 153 2.73 -7.78 -8.98
N GLY A 154 3.97 -8.24 -8.79
CA GLY A 154 5.15 -7.38 -8.84
C GLY A 154 5.28 -6.66 -10.18
N ARG A 155 4.94 -7.35 -11.29
CA ARG A 155 4.96 -6.76 -12.63
C ARG A 155 3.90 -5.66 -12.78
N SER A 156 2.70 -5.82 -12.22
CA SER A 156 1.69 -4.75 -12.24
C SER A 156 2.16 -3.50 -11.49
N LYS A 157 2.84 -3.67 -10.34
CA LYS A 157 3.43 -2.54 -9.60
C LYS A 157 4.57 -1.87 -10.38
N LEU A 158 5.45 -2.66 -11.01
CA LEU A 158 6.53 -2.14 -11.85
C LEU A 158 5.99 -1.38 -13.07
N MET A 159 4.99 -1.91 -13.77
CA MET A 159 4.33 -1.22 -14.88
C MET A 159 3.78 0.15 -14.46
N ILE A 160 3.16 0.23 -13.28
CA ILE A 160 2.65 1.51 -12.76
C ILE A 160 3.81 2.47 -12.44
N GLU A 161 4.92 1.99 -11.85
CA GLU A 161 6.10 2.84 -11.64
C GLU A 161 6.65 3.39 -12.95
N GLU A 162 6.71 2.58 -14.01
CA GLU A 162 7.17 3.00 -15.35
C GLU A 162 6.21 4.03 -15.95
N MET A 163 4.90 3.80 -15.87
CA MET A 163 3.88 4.77 -16.31
C MET A 163 4.01 6.11 -15.56
N LEU A 164 4.23 6.08 -14.25
CA LEU A 164 4.42 7.29 -13.44
C LEU A 164 5.69 8.05 -13.83
N ARG A 165 6.78 7.33 -14.18
CA ARG A 165 8.01 7.95 -14.70
C ARG A 165 7.79 8.60 -16.06
N ASP A 166 7.04 7.95 -16.96
CA ASP A 166 6.71 8.50 -18.28
C ASP A 166 5.77 9.71 -18.13
N LEU A 167 4.80 9.64 -17.22
CA LEU A 167 3.91 10.77 -16.91
C LEU A 167 4.69 11.99 -16.42
N TYR A 168 5.64 11.81 -15.48
CA TYR A 168 6.51 12.88 -15.01
C TYR A 168 7.42 13.44 -16.13
N ARG A 169 7.91 12.59 -17.04
CA ARG A 169 8.72 13.05 -18.20
C ARG A 169 7.88 13.88 -19.16
N SER A 170 6.61 13.54 -19.33
CA SER A 170 5.69 14.25 -20.23
C SER A 170 5.24 15.60 -19.65
N ASP A 171 5.13 15.68 -18.33
CA ASP A 171 4.69 16.88 -17.61
C ASP A 171 5.35 16.93 -16.21
N ALA A 172 6.34 17.80 -16.07
CA ALA A 172 7.10 17.97 -14.84
C ALA A 172 6.32 18.66 -13.69
N SER A 173 5.04 18.99 -13.89
CA SER A 173 4.17 19.48 -12.81
C SER A 173 3.73 18.36 -11.86
N TRP A 174 3.85 17.10 -12.25
CA TRP A 174 3.57 15.96 -11.38
C TRP A 174 4.59 15.83 -10.26
N ASN A 175 4.11 15.53 -9.07
CA ASN A 175 4.90 15.20 -7.89
C ASN A 175 4.56 13.77 -7.45
N LEU A 176 5.52 12.87 -7.52
CA LEU A 176 5.27 11.43 -7.42
C LEU A 176 6.21 10.79 -6.41
N ALA A 177 5.66 10.20 -5.36
CA ALA A 177 6.41 9.39 -4.39
C ALA A 177 6.06 7.90 -4.58
N LEU A 178 7.04 7.08 -4.95
CA LEU A 178 6.89 5.64 -5.15
C LEU A 178 7.38 4.93 -3.90
N LEU A 179 6.49 4.37 -3.09
CA LEU A 179 6.86 3.72 -1.84
C LEU A 179 6.94 2.21 -2.03
N ARG A 180 8.15 1.67 -2.02
CA ARG A 180 8.44 0.23 -2.18
C ARG A 180 8.47 -0.43 -0.81
N TYR A 181 7.36 -1.07 -0.45
CA TYR A 181 7.23 -1.74 0.85
C TYR A 181 7.95 -3.07 0.88
N PHE A 182 8.63 -3.35 1.99
CA PHE A 182 8.97 -4.70 2.39
C PHE A 182 7.74 -5.35 3.05
N ASN A 183 7.88 -6.22 4.04
CA ASN A 183 6.74 -6.97 4.55
C ASN A 183 6.05 -6.24 5.72
N PRO A 184 4.85 -5.66 5.55
CA PRO A 184 4.15 -5.02 6.64
C PRO A 184 3.63 -6.05 7.64
N VAL A 185 3.81 -5.75 8.93
CA VAL A 185 3.36 -6.60 10.06
C VAL A 185 2.82 -5.75 11.20
N GLY A 186 2.18 -6.40 12.16
CA GLY A 186 1.68 -5.77 13.38
C GLY A 186 0.29 -5.18 13.22
N ALA A 187 -0.11 -4.42 14.23
CA ALA A 187 -1.42 -3.80 14.34
C ALA A 187 -1.33 -2.51 15.16
N HIS A 188 -2.41 -1.72 15.16
CA HIS A 188 -2.49 -0.56 16.04
C HIS A 188 -2.47 -1.00 17.51
N PRO A 189 -1.78 -0.27 18.42
CA PRO A 189 -1.66 -0.65 19.85
C PRO A 189 -2.99 -0.83 20.57
N SER A 190 -4.08 -0.21 20.11
CA SER A 190 -5.42 -0.41 20.68
C SER A 190 -6.00 -1.82 20.45
N GLY A 191 -5.43 -2.61 19.53
CA GLY A 191 -5.98 -3.89 19.09
C GLY A 191 -7.28 -3.79 18.27
N GLN A 192 -7.74 -2.58 17.92
CA GLN A 192 -9.03 -2.40 17.22
C GLN A 192 -8.91 -2.46 15.71
N ILE A 193 -7.75 -2.12 15.14
CA ILE A 193 -7.44 -2.25 13.71
C ILE A 193 -6.17 -3.04 13.52
N GLY A 194 -6.14 -3.87 12.48
CA GLY A 194 -5.04 -4.78 12.15
C GLY A 194 -5.27 -5.45 10.80
N GLU A 195 -4.50 -6.49 10.50
CA GLU A 195 -4.69 -7.30 9.28
C GLU A 195 -5.74 -8.39 9.56
N ASP A 196 -6.89 -8.29 8.89
CA ASP A 196 -7.97 -9.29 8.99
C ASP A 196 -8.37 -9.74 7.56
N PRO A 197 -7.56 -10.63 6.94
CA PRO A 197 -7.82 -11.08 5.59
C PRO A 197 -9.07 -11.95 5.50
N ALA A 198 -9.86 -11.78 4.44
CA ALA A 198 -10.94 -12.68 4.11
C ALA A 198 -10.37 -14.06 3.74
N GLY A 199 -10.79 -15.13 4.43
CA GLY A 199 -10.38 -16.51 4.14
C GLY A 199 -9.02 -16.90 4.72
N ILE A 200 -8.23 -17.65 3.93
CA ILE A 200 -6.90 -18.13 4.33
C ILE A 200 -5.87 -17.03 4.17
N PRO A 201 -5.13 -16.64 5.24
CA PRO A 201 -4.08 -15.63 5.11
C PRO A 201 -2.99 -16.05 4.12
N ASN A 202 -2.59 -15.12 3.26
CA ASN A 202 -1.46 -15.29 2.34
C ASN A 202 -0.13 -14.84 2.95
N ASN A 203 -0.16 -14.06 4.04
CA ASN A 203 1.02 -13.57 4.74
C ASN A 203 1.32 -14.41 5.98
N LEU A 204 2.60 -14.50 6.34
CA LEU A 204 3.09 -15.33 7.45
C LEU A 204 2.47 -14.91 8.79
N LEU A 205 2.53 -13.62 9.14
CA LEU A 205 2.13 -13.16 10.48
C LEU A 205 0.64 -13.35 10.79
N PRO A 206 -0.31 -13.02 9.90
CA PRO A 206 -1.73 -13.34 10.13
C PRO A 206 -1.98 -14.85 10.27
N TYR A 207 -1.22 -15.69 9.55
CA TYR A 207 -1.31 -17.14 9.69
C TYR A 207 -0.84 -17.61 11.07
N ILE A 208 0.33 -17.13 11.53
CA ILE A 208 0.84 -17.38 12.88
C ILE A 208 -0.19 -16.95 13.93
N ALA A 209 -0.75 -15.75 13.81
CA ALA A 209 -1.75 -15.24 14.73
C ALA A 209 -3.01 -16.13 14.79
N GLN A 210 -3.48 -16.63 13.64
CA GLN A 210 -4.63 -17.56 13.60
C GLN A 210 -4.33 -18.92 14.25
N VAL A 211 -3.09 -19.41 14.17
CA VAL A 211 -2.65 -20.62 14.90
C VAL A 211 -2.58 -20.32 16.40
N ALA A 212 -1.97 -19.22 16.79
CA ALA A 212 -1.79 -18.86 18.19
C ALA A 212 -3.14 -18.70 18.94
N VAL A 213 -4.21 -18.21 18.26
CA VAL A 213 -5.54 -18.09 18.87
C VAL A 213 -6.43 -19.34 18.63
N GLY A 214 -5.89 -20.44 18.11
CA GLY A 214 -6.58 -21.70 17.92
C GLY A 214 -7.60 -21.71 16.75
N ARG A 215 -7.53 -20.75 15.83
CA ARG A 215 -8.36 -20.78 14.61
C ARG A 215 -7.82 -21.76 13.57
N ARG A 216 -6.55 -22.17 13.69
CA ARG A 216 -5.87 -23.17 12.87
C ARG A 216 -5.07 -24.09 13.73
N ASP A 217 -4.95 -25.36 13.29
CA ASP A 217 -4.31 -26.41 14.09
C ASP A 217 -2.78 -26.31 14.06
N HIS A 218 -2.21 -25.87 12.95
CA HIS A 218 -0.76 -25.82 12.77
C HIS A 218 -0.33 -24.83 11.70
N LEU A 219 0.93 -24.44 11.72
CA LEU A 219 1.63 -23.73 10.67
C LEU A 219 2.56 -24.70 9.94
N SER A 220 2.52 -24.70 8.60
CA SER A 220 3.49 -25.41 7.78
C SER A 220 4.62 -24.48 7.35
N VAL A 221 5.88 -24.84 7.64
CA VAL A 221 7.05 -24.15 7.13
C VAL A 221 7.44 -24.80 5.80
N PHE A 222 7.41 -24.04 4.72
CA PHE A 222 7.74 -24.50 3.38
C PHE A 222 9.21 -24.19 3.07
N GLY A 223 9.96 -25.24 2.74
CA GLY A 223 11.39 -25.17 2.51
C GLY A 223 12.21 -25.22 3.81
N GLY A 224 13.43 -25.66 3.71
CA GLY A 224 14.40 -25.79 4.79
C GLY A 224 15.81 -25.90 4.21
N ASP A 225 15.94 -25.55 2.92
CA ASP A 225 17.13 -25.71 2.08
C ASP A 225 17.51 -24.43 1.32
N TYR A 226 16.93 -23.28 1.70
CA TYR A 226 17.37 -21.99 1.19
C TYR A 226 18.78 -21.66 1.69
N ASP A 227 19.55 -20.93 0.91
CA ASP A 227 20.86 -20.40 1.30
C ASP A 227 20.73 -19.26 2.33
N THR A 228 20.30 -19.61 3.53
CA THR A 228 20.04 -18.73 4.68
C THR A 228 20.50 -19.41 5.96
N PRO A 229 20.73 -18.70 7.07
CA PRO A 229 21.29 -19.26 8.30
C PRO A 229 20.53 -20.46 8.86
N ASP A 230 19.22 -20.53 8.71
CA ASP A 230 18.36 -21.62 9.23
C ASP A 230 17.65 -22.42 8.12
N GLY A 231 17.99 -22.14 6.86
CA GLY A 231 17.40 -22.79 5.69
C GLY A 231 16.02 -22.29 5.31
N THR A 232 15.41 -21.35 6.06
CA THR A 232 14.09 -20.79 5.75
C THR A 232 14.19 -19.42 5.08
N GLY A 233 13.10 -18.95 4.47
CA GLY A 233 13.07 -17.65 3.78
C GLY A 233 13.27 -16.49 4.76
N VAL A 234 14.10 -15.51 4.38
CA VAL A 234 14.37 -14.29 5.16
C VAL A 234 13.66 -13.11 4.53
N ARG A 235 13.01 -12.27 5.34
CA ARG A 235 12.32 -11.05 4.89
C ARG A 235 12.58 -9.91 5.86
N ASP A 236 12.57 -8.68 5.34
CA ASP A 236 12.51 -7.46 6.17
C ASP A 236 11.05 -7.19 6.53
N TYR A 237 10.76 -7.10 7.82
CA TYR A 237 9.43 -6.83 8.35
C TYR A 237 9.37 -5.43 8.94
N ILE A 238 8.46 -4.59 8.41
CA ILE A 238 8.21 -3.23 8.90
C ILE A 238 6.88 -3.17 9.65
N HIS A 239 6.86 -2.53 10.81
CA HIS A 239 5.60 -2.36 11.55
C HIS A 239 4.63 -1.45 10.76
N VAL A 240 3.34 -1.84 10.69
CA VAL A 240 2.34 -1.13 9.89
C VAL A 240 2.16 0.33 10.30
N MET A 241 2.38 0.68 11.57
CA MET A 241 2.32 2.07 12.02
C MET A 241 3.50 2.90 11.50
N ASP A 242 4.70 2.32 11.41
CA ASP A 242 5.87 2.99 10.81
C ASP A 242 5.67 3.15 9.29
N LEU A 243 5.09 2.14 8.66
CA LEU A 243 4.71 2.21 7.26
C LEU A 243 3.66 3.32 7.01
N ALA A 244 2.64 3.43 7.86
CA ALA A 244 1.64 4.49 7.79
C ALA A 244 2.26 5.88 7.99
N GLU A 245 3.19 6.02 8.94
CA GLU A 245 3.96 7.26 9.11
C GLU A 245 4.79 7.60 7.87
N GLY A 246 5.36 6.59 7.20
CA GLY A 246 6.07 6.74 5.93
C GLY A 246 5.23 7.43 4.86
N HIS A 247 3.91 7.16 4.79
CA HIS A 247 3.00 7.82 3.84
C HIS A 247 2.78 9.30 4.19
N VAL A 248 2.62 9.61 5.48
CA VAL A 248 2.51 11.02 5.93
C VAL A 248 3.80 11.78 5.59
N LYS A 249 4.96 11.16 5.81
CA LYS A 249 6.26 11.76 5.42
C LYS A 249 6.41 11.94 3.91
N ALA A 250 5.88 11.01 3.11
CA ALA A 250 5.88 11.13 1.66
C ALA A 250 5.03 12.31 1.19
N LEU A 251 3.82 12.53 1.74
CA LEU A 251 3.02 13.73 1.47
C LEU A 251 3.77 15.01 1.85
N GLN A 252 4.41 15.04 3.03
CA GLN A 252 5.22 16.18 3.45
C GLN A 252 6.42 16.43 2.54
N TRP A 253 6.98 15.37 1.94
CA TRP A 253 8.06 15.48 0.97
C TRP A 253 7.54 16.09 -0.34
N LEU A 254 6.39 15.63 -0.86
CA LEU A 254 5.74 16.18 -2.06
C LEU A 254 5.46 17.69 -1.89
N ALA A 255 4.93 18.09 -0.73
CA ALA A 255 4.65 19.50 -0.44
C ALA A 255 5.89 20.42 -0.43
N ARG A 256 7.11 19.87 -0.25
CA ARG A 256 8.35 20.63 -0.16
C ARG A 256 9.24 20.52 -1.39
N ARG A 257 9.06 19.48 -2.18
CA ARG A 257 9.91 19.16 -3.33
C ARG A 257 9.05 18.76 -4.51
N GLN A 258 9.39 19.28 -5.67
CA GLN A 258 8.79 18.84 -6.92
C GLN A 258 9.63 17.72 -7.51
N GLY A 259 8.95 16.73 -8.11
CA GLY A 259 9.61 15.69 -8.84
C GLY A 259 9.10 14.27 -8.55
N LEU A 260 9.90 13.31 -8.98
CA LEU A 260 9.63 11.90 -8.78
C LEU A 260 10.76 11.26 -7.98
N ALA A 261 10.41 10.53 -6.92
CA ALA A 261 11.38 9.72 -6.17
C ALA A 261 10.77 8.38 -5.74
N ALA A 262 11.62 7.36 -5.67
CA ALA A 262 11.30 6.08 -5.04
C ALA A 262 11.92 6.03 -3.63
N PHE A 263 11.23 5.37 -2.71
CA PHE A 263 11.68 5.17 -1.33
C PHE A 263 11.40 3.74 -0.91
N ASN A 264 12.41 3.06 -0.38
CA ASN A 264 12.25 1.79 0.29
C ASN A 264 11.68 1.99 1.70
N LEU A 265 10.62 1.27 2.03
CA LEU A 265 10.05 1.26 3.38
C LEU A 265 10.25 -0.12 4.00
N GLY A 266 11.31 -0.25 4.78
CA GLY A 266 11.74 -1.42 5.51
C GLY A 266 12.57 -1.00 6.73
N THR A 267 13.06 -1.97 7.49
CA THR A 267 13.90 -1.75 8.68
C THR A 267 15.39 -1.89 8.39
N GLY A 268 15.73 -2.50 7.25
CA GLY A 268 17.10 -2.87 6.90
C GLY A 268 17.57 -4.16 7.60
N ASN A 269 16.70 -4.83 8.37
CA ASN A 269 16.99 -6.07 9.07
C ASN A 269 16.13 -7.21 8.52
N GLY A 270 16.75 -8.35 8.25
CA GLY A 270 16.04 -9.56 7.81
C GLY A 270 15.75 -10.49 9.00
N TYR A 271 14.56 -11.09 8.98
CA TYR A 271 14.17 -12.16 9.92
C TYR A 271 13.71 -13.37 9.13
N SER A 272 14.12 -14.55 9.59
CA SER A 272 13.71 -15.81 8.97
C SER A 272 12.29 -16.20 9.37
N VAL A 273 11.71 -17.20 8.69
CA VAL A 273 10.41 -17.75 9.09
C VAL A 273 10.50 -18.33 10.51
N LEU A 274 11.61 -18.99 10.88
CA LEU A 274 11.77 -19.56 12.21
C LEU A 274 11.96 -18.46 13.27
N ASP A 275 12.67 -17.37 12.97
CA ASP A 275 12.74 -16.21 13.88
C ASP A 275 11.34 -15.67 14.21
N MET A 276 10.48 -15.52 13.19
CA MET A 276 9.12 -15.02 13.36
C MET A 276 8.21 -15.99 14.12
N LEU A 277 8.52 -17.29 14.11
CA LEU A 277 7.80 -18.30 14.87
C LEU A 277 8.21 -18.33 16.34
N HIS A 278 9.46 -18.02 16.64
CA HIS A 278 10.00 -18.04 18.00
C HIS A 278 9.71 -16.75 18.78
N ALA A 279 9.41 -15.65 18.09
CA ALA A 279 9.07 -14.35 18.67
C ALA A 279 7.63 -14.31 19.18
#